data_122ad35efff8ce2aa69f62d210c117cf
#
_entry.id   122ad35efff8ce2aa69f62d210c117cf
#
_cell.length_a   1.000
_cell.length_b   1.000
_cell.length_c   1.000
_cell.angle_alpha   90.00
_cell.angle_beta   90.00
_cell.angle_gamma   90.00
#
_symmetry.space_group_name_H-M   'P 1'
#
loop_
_entity.id
_entity.type
_entity.pdbx_description
1 polymer ?
#
loop_
_entity_poly.entity_id
_entity_poly.type
_entity_poly.pdbx_seq_one_letter_code
_entity_poly.pdbx_strand_id
1 'polypeptide(L)'
;DILDKRHRTRMSSIEQSLRELRQSTPSQEDDDRPEIWSMSGSQAITTRVERLIGDAETEVLLLVGNGTVLSDGLYDELSAASERGVDIVVGTGSAELRERLSTELREQMVYSTDLEWLGTGTGTQIIGRLLFVDDEYLLASSIDQGEQAVGEQAVCGSGNRNGVVLALRRLLDSQLPSAPES
;
A
#
# COMPACT_ATOMS: atom_id res chain seq x y z
N ASP A 1 -14.79 -34.85 17.92
CA ASP A 1 -13.96 -34.09 18.82
C ASP A 1 -14.56 -32.72 19.12
N ILE A 2 -14.78 -32.37 20.40
CA ILE A 2 -15.59 -31.22 20.83
C ILE A 2 -14.92 -29.88 20.46
N LEU A 3 -13.59 -29.84 20.34
CA LEU A 3 -12.81 -28.66 19.96
C LEU A 3 -12.95 -28.31 18.46
N ASP A 4 -13.00 -29.34 17.60
CA ASP A 4 -13.19 -29.15 16.15
C ASP A 4 -14.61 -28.66 15.81
N LYS A 5 -15.61 -29.13 16.56
CA LYS A 5 -17.00 -28.64 16.42
C LYS A 5 -17.13 -27.18 16.82
N ARG A 6 -16.46 -26.74 17.89
CA ARG A 6 -16.50 -25.34 18.34
C ARG A 6 -15.79 -24.39 17.37
N HIS A 7 -14.70 -24.83 16.73
CA HIS A 7 -14.01 -24.04 15.71
C HIS A 7 -14.83 -23.90 14.44
N ARG A 8 -15.45 -24.98 13.96
CA ARG A 8 -16.32 -24.92 12.77
C ARG A 8 -17.55 -24.07 12.99
N THR A 9 -18.15 -24.12 14.16
CA THR A 9 -19.33 -23.31 14.50
C THR A 9 -18.99 -21.82 14.59
N ARG A 10 -17.80 -21.44 15.08
CA ARG A 10 -17.36 -20.05 15.12
C ARG A 10 -17.01 -19.50 13.74
N MET A 11 -16.35 -20.27 12.89
CA MET A 11 -16.06 -19.85 11.51
C MET A 11 -17.34 -19.70 10.70
N SER A 12 -18.28 -20.63 10.82
CA SER A 12 -19.59 -20.56 10.17
C SER A 12 -20.40 -19.33 10.61
N SER A 13 -20.35 -18.97 11.89
CA SER A 13 -21.02 -17.79 12.42
C SER A 13 -20.41 -16.48 11.92
N ILE A 14 -19.09 -16.42 11.78
CA ILE A 14 -18.39 -15.24 11.24
C ILE A 14 -18.69 -15.08 9.74
N GLU A 15 -18.67 -16.18 8.98
CA GLU A 15 -19.02 -16.16 7.55
C GLU A 15 -20.46 -15.74 7.32
N GLN A 16 -21.37 -16.19 8.18
CA GLN A 16 -22.78 -15.82 8.10
C GLN A 16 -23.01 -14.34 8.44
N SER A 17 -22.34 -13.82 9.46
CA SER A 17 -22.37 -12.39 9.81
C SER A 17 -21.79 -11.51 8.71
N LEU A 18 -20.72 -11.95 8.05
CA LEU A 18 -20.14 -11.25 6.91
C LEU A 18 -21.06 -11.26 5.67
N ARG A 19 -21.80 -12.35 5.44
CA ARG A 19 -22.79 -12.44 4.36
C ARG A 19 -24.00 -11.55 4.64
N GLU A 20 -24.48 -11.51 5.87
CA GLU A 20 -25.59 -10.66 6.28
C GLU A 20 -25.24 -9.16 6.18
N LEU A 21 -24.00 -8.79 6.52
CA LEU A 21 -23.47 -7.44 6.30
C LEU A 21 -23.35 -7.08 4.81
N ARG A 22 -23.11 -8.06 3.92
CA ARG A 22 -23.07 -7.84 2.47
C ARG A 22 -24.47 -7.75 1.84
N GLN A 23 -25.51 -8.31 2.45
CA GLN A 23 -26.87 -8.35 1.90
C GLN A 23 -27.76 -7.21 2.38
N SER A 24 -27.38 -6.48 3.41
CA SER A 24 -28.14 -5.33 3.88
C SER A 24 -27.59 -4.06 3.24
N THR A 25 -28.01 -3.75 2.04
CA THR A 25 -28.39 -2.47 1.44
C THR A 25 -27.93 -2.31 -0.01
N PRO A 26 -28.82 -2.08 -0.96
CA PRO A 26 -28.53 -1.34 -2.18
C PRO A 26 -28.99 0.11 -2.00
N SER A 27 -28.13 1.00 -1.58
CA SER A 27 -28.37 2.44 -1.62
C SER A 27 -27.18 3.12 -2.27
N GLN A 28 -27.44 3.93 -3.26
CA GLN A 28 -26.53 4.69 -4.10
C GLN A 28 -25.72 5.79 -3.38
N GLU A 29 -25.45 5.64 -2.08
CA GLU A 29 -24.64 6.57 -1.27
C GLU A 29 -23.42 5.89 -0.63
N ASP A 30 -22.96 4.75 -1.17
CA ASP A 30 -21.99 3.85 -0.53
C ASP A 30 -20.54 3.97 -1.03
N ASP A 31 -20.19 5.04 -1.74
CA ASP A 31 -18.82 5.25 -2.24
C ASP A 31 -17.85 5.67 -1.11
N ASP A 32 -18.35 5.92 0.09
CA ASP A 32 -17.58 6.45 1.22
C ASP A 32 -17.42 5.46 2.40
N ARG A 33 -17.73 4.17 2.18
CA ARG A 33 -17.54 3.16 3.23
C ARG A 33 -16.09 2.72 3.32
N PRO A 34 -15.52 2.70 4.54
CA PRO A 34 -14.18 2.18 4.74
C PRO A 34 -14.16 0.68 4.40
N GLU A 35 -13.32 0.31 3.44
CA GLU A 35 -13.11 -1.08 3.05
C GLU A 35 -11.67 -1.51 3.32
N ILE A 36 -11.49 -2.75 3.73
CA ILE A 36 -10.19 -3.41 3.87
C ILE A 36 -10.27 -4.77 3.19
N TRP A 37 -9.30 -5.06 2.33
CA TRP A 37 -9.19 -6.37 1.67
C TRP A 37 -7.73 -6.77 1.47
N SER A 38 -7.50 -8.03 1.14
CA SER A 38 -6.16 -8.55 0.84
C SER A 38 -6.02 -8.94 -0.62
N MET A 39 -4.80 -8.85 -1.12
CA MET A 39 -4.41 -9.26 -2.47
C MET A 39 -3.15 -10.13 -2.40
N SER A 40 -3.00 -11.04 -3.35
CA SER A 40 -1.82 -11.88 -3.49
C SER A 40 -1.33 -11.89 -4.95
N GLY A 41 -0.02 -11.95 -5.11
CA GLY A 41 0.64 -12.01 -6.41
C GLY A 41 1.19 -10.66 -6.86
N SER A 42 2.50 -10.63 -7.12
CA SER A 42 3.23 -9.40 -7.44
C SER A 42 2.68 -8.67 -8.66
N GLN A 43 2.27 -9.40 -9.69
CA GLN A 43 1.72 -8.79 -10.90
C GLN A 43 0.35 -8.13 -10.65
N ALA A 44 -0.54 -8.80 -9.93
CA ALA A 44 -1.85 -8.25 -9.58
C ALA A 44 -1.72 -7.01 -8.70
N ILE A 45 -0.81 -7.05 -7.72
CA ILE A 45 -0.51 -5.93 -6.84
C ILE A 45 0.10 -4.76 -7.62
N THR A 46 1.07 -5.02 -8.52
CA THR A 46 1.68 -4.00 -9.37
C THR A 46 0.65 -3.32 -10.25
N THR A 47 -0.20 -4.07 -10.95
CA THR A 47 -1.30 -3.52 -11.76
C THR A 47 -2.24 -2.64 -10.93
N ARG A 48 -2.54 -3.04 -9.69
CA ARG A 48 -3.36 -2.24 -8.79
C ARG A 48 -2.67 -0.94 -8.38
N VAL A 49 -1.38 -0.99 -8.07
CA VAL A 49 -0.57 0.19 -7.73
C VAL A 49 -0.51 1.17 -8.89
N GLU A 50 -0.17 0.70 -10.09
CA GLU A 50 -0.12 1.52 -11.31
C GLU A 50 -1.47 2.21 -11.57
N ARG A 51 -2.57 1.48 -11.43
CA ARG A 51 -3.91 2.04 -11.59
C ARG A 51 -4.23 3.11 -10.54
N LEU A 52 -3.93 2.88 -9.27
CA LEU A 52 -4.17 3.87 -8.20
C LEU A 52 -3.37 5.16 -8.44
N ILE A 53 -2.12 5.04 -8.90
CA ILE A 53 -1.29 6.20 -9.25
C ILE A 53 -1.85 6.91 -10.49
N GLY A 54 -2.30 6.14 -11.50
CA GLY A 54 -2.92 6.69 -12.70
C GLY A 54 -4.21 7.47 -12.42
N ASP A 55 -4.98 7.04 -11.43
CA ASP A 55 -6.24 7.69 -11.02
C ASP A 55 -6.02 8.81 -9.96
N ALA A 56 -4.80 9.01 -9.46
CA ALA A 56 -4.50 10.01 -8.43
C ALA A 56 -4.80 11.44 -8.88
N GLU A 57 -5.39 12.23 -7.98
CA GLU A 57 -5.81 13.60 -8.24
C GLU A 57 -4.97 14.65 -7.50
N THR A 58 -4.51 14.36 -6.28
CA THR A 58 -3.84 15.33 -5.41
C THR A 58 -2.44 14.91 -5.01
N GLU A 59 -2.28 13.70 -4.45
CA GLU A 59 -0.98 13.26 -3.96
C GLU A 59 -0.78 11.75 -4.06
N VAL A 60 0.48 11.37 -4.21
CA VAL A 60 0.96 9.98 -4.13
C VAL A 60 2.17 9.93 -3.21
N LEU A 61 2.09 9.13 -2.15
CA LEU A 61 3.22 8.76 -1.32
C LEU A 61 3.52 7.28 -1.52
N LEU A 62 4.69 6.97 -2.08
CA LEU A 62 5.16 5.61 -2.31
C LEU A 62 6.45 5.36 -1.55
N LEU A 63 6.44 4.41 -0.60
CA LEU A 63 7.64 3.94 0.07
C LEU A 63 8.01 2.56 -0.46
N VAL A 64 9.25 2.40 -0.90
CA VAL A 64 9.77 1.16 -1.50
C VAL A 64 10.77 0.51 -0.57
N GLY A 65 10.41 -0.66 -0.05
CA GLY A 65 11.29 -1.47 0.80
C GLY A 65 12.15 -2.47 0.01
N ASN A 66 11.68 -2.90 -1.18
CA ASN A 66 12.39 -3.85 -2.02
C ASN A 66 12.27 -3.52 -3.51
N GLY A 67 13.39 -3.56 -4.22
CA GLY A 67 13.48 -3.19 -5.63
C GLY A 67 12.73 -4.12 -6.60
N THR A 68 12.34 -5.32 -6.18
CA THR A 68 11.58 -6.25 -7.02
C THR A 68 10.16 -5.77 -7.33
N VAL A 69 9.65 -4.81 -6.55
CA VAL A 69 8.32 -4.21 -6.77
C VAL A 69 8.32 -3.08 -7.80
N LEU A 70 9.49 -2.67 -8.27
CA LEU A 70 9.63 -1.61 -9.27
C LEU A 70 9.41 -2.19 -10.67
N SER A 71 8.64 -1.49 -11.49
CA SER A 71 8.35 -1.82 -12.89
C SER A 71 8.45 -0.58 -13.76
N ASP A 72 8.66 -0.77 -15.05
CA ASP A 72 8.68 0.35 -16.01
C ASP A 72 7.32 1.08 -16.01
N GLY A 73 6.21 0.33 -15.94
CA GLY A 73 4.87 0.89 -15.84
C GLY A 73 4.67 1.76 -14.60
N LEU A 74 5.28 1.40 -13.46
CA LEU A 74 5.25 2.20 -12.25
C LEU A 74 5.94 3.56 -12.45
N TYR A 75 7.10 3.59 -13.10
CA TYR A 75 7.81 4.83 -13.41
C TYR A 75 7.02 5.72 -14.38
N ASP A 76 6.40 5.10 -15.40
CA ASP A 76 5.57 5.81 -16.37
C ASP A 76 4.36 6.46 -15.69
N GLU A 77 3.68 5.75 -14.80
CA GLU A 77 2.51 6.27 -14.07
C GLU A 77 2.88 7.38 -13.09
N LEU A 78 4.00 7.25 -12.35
CA LEU A 78 4.49 8.30 -11.46
C LEU A 78 4.84 9.57 -12.23
N SER A 79 5.50 9.42 -13.38
CA SER A 79 5.87 10.56 -14.23
C SER A 79 4.62 11.22 -14.82
N ALA A 80 3.68 10.45 -15.32
CA ALA A 80 2.42 10.97 -15.86
C ALA A 80 1.57 11.66 -14.78
N ALA A 81 1.52 11.12 -13.57
CA ALA A 81 0.82 11.76 -12.45
C ALA A 81 1.46 13.11 -12.08
N SER A 82 2.79 13.17 -12.02
CA SER A 82 3.50 14.43 -11.80
C SER A 82 3.24 15.48 -12.89
N GLU A 83 3.15 15.06 -14.15
CA GLU A 83 2.80 15.95 -15.27
C GLU A 83 1.36 16.49 -15.19
N ARG A 84 0.46 15.74 -14.56
CA ARG A 84 -0.91 16.21 -14.24
C ARG A 84 -0.96 17.17 -13.07
N GLY A 85 0.15 17.38 -12.34
CA GLY A 85 0.24 18.25 -11.19
C GLY A 85 -0.04 17.54 -9.86
N VAL A 86 -0.05 16.21 -9.84
CA VAL A 86 -0.13 15.42 -8.60
C VAL A 86 1.18 15.55 -7.83
N ASP A 87 1.09 15.76 -6.53
CA ASP A 87 2.26 15.81 -5.65
C ASP A 87 2.80 14.41 -5.40
N ILE A 88 4.02 14.16 -5.83
CA ILE A 88 4.63 12.80 -5.80
C ILE A 88 5.78 12.79 -4.79
N VAL A 89 5.70 11.88 -3.84
CA VAL A 89 6.76 11.58 -2.89
C VAL A 89 7.11 10.10 -2.97
N VAL A 90 8.35 9.79 -3.33
CA VAL A 90 8.88 8.41 -3.33
C VAL A 90 10.02 8.32 -2.32
N GLY A 91 9.94 7.36 -1.41
CA GLY A 91 10.94 7.17 -0.37
C GLY A 91 11.46 5.73 -0.33
N THR A 92 12.71 5.57 0.09
CA THR A 92 13.32 4.26 0.35
C THR A 92 14.42 4.35 1.40
N GLY A 93 14.58 3.30 2.20
CA GLY A 93 15.70 3.17 3.14
C GLY A 93 17.01 2.66 2.51
N SER A 94 16.99 2.23 1.25
CA SER A 94 18.14 1.67 0.55
C SER A 94 18.84 2.73 -0.31
N ALA A 95 20.15 2.91 -0.11
CA ALA A 95 20.96 3.82 -0.93
C ALA A 95 20.98 3.39 -2.42
N GLU A 96 21.05 2.09 -2.68
CA GLU A 96 21.03 1.52 -4.04
C GLU A 96 19.71 1.79 -4.73
N LEU A 97 18.59 1.56 -4.04
CA LEU A 97 17.25 1.85 -4.58
C LEU A 97 17.04 3.35 -4.81
N ARG A 98 17.60 4.19 -3.96
CA ARG A 98 17.55 5.65 -4.12
C ARG A 98 18.24 6.08 -5.41
N GLU A 99 19.47 5.59 -5.66
CA GLU A 99 20.20 5.90 -6.88
C GLU A 99 19.41 5.47 -8.12
N ARG A 100 18.83 4.27 -8.10
CA ARG A 100 17.99 3.76 -9.18
C ARG A 100 16.74 4.61 -9.39
N LEU A 101 16.02 4.95 -8.32
CA LEU A 101 14.83 5.80 -8.39
C LEU A 101 15.16 7.21 -8.90
N SER A 102 16.29 7.80 -8.48
CA SER A 102 16.72 9.12 -8.92
C SER A 102 17.17 9.15 -10.40
N THR A 103 17.53 8.01 -10.96
CA THR A 103 17.85 7.89 -12.39
C THR A 103 16.60 7.89 -13.26
N GLU A 104 15.53 7.23 -12.80
CA GLU A 104 14.28 7.07 -13.54
C GLU A 104 13.26 8.19 -13.27
N LEU A 105 13.29 8.76 -12.07
CA LEU A 105 12.37 9.81 -11.64
C LEU A 105 13.10 11.14 -11.47
N ARG A 106 12.34 12.24 -11.52
CA ARG A 106 12.89 13.56 -11.21
C ARG A 106 13.40 13.61 -9.78
N GLU A 107 14.55 14.21 -9.55
CA GLU A 107 15.22 14.31 -8.24
C GLU A 107 14.31 14.91 -7.13
N GLN A 108 13.36 15.75 -7.52
CA GLN A 108 12.38 16.36 -6.61
C GLN A 108 11.36 15.38 -6.02
N MET A 109 11.19 14.21 -6.63
CA MET A 109 10.24 13.19 -6.20
C MET A 109 10.84 12.18 -5.23
N VAL A 110 12.16 12.10 -5.15
CA VAL A 110 12.85 11.04 -4.38
C VAL A 110 13.36 11.61 -3.07
N TYR A 111 12.80 11.11 -1.97
CA TYR A 111 13.20 11.47 -0.62
C TYR A 111 14.17 10.45 -0.02
N SER A 112 15.19 10.98 0.62
CA SER A 112 16.15 10.24 1.44
C SER A 112 15.81 10.47 2.90
N THR A 113 15.14 9.53 3.54
CA THR A 113 14.85 9.58 4.97
C THR A 113 15.37 8.33 5.67
N ASP A 114 15.46 8.37 7.00
CA ASP A 114 15.81 7.23 7.86
C ASP A 114 14.69 6.17 7.83
N LEU A 115 14.43 5.62 6.65
CA LEU A 115 13.45 4.55 6.42
C LEU A 115 14.12 3.17 6.51
N GLU A 116 15.17 3.03 7.31
CA GLU A 116 15.87 1.75 7.49
C GLU A 116 14.92 0.63 7.93
N TRP A 117 13.87 0.96 8.65
CA TRP A 117 12.85 0.01 9.09
C TRP A 117 12.07 -0.64 7.92
N LEU A 118 12.03 -0.04 6.74
CA LEU A 118 11.42 -0.66 5.56
C LEU A 118 12.18 -1.91 5.09
N GLY A 119 13.50 -1.91 5.25
CA GLY A 119 14.36 -3.03 4.85
C GLY A 119 14.66 -4.01 5.98
N THR A 120 14.34 -3.68 7.24
CA THR A 120 14.61 -4.52 8.41
C THR A 120 13.37 -5.32 8.79
N GLY A 121 13.24 -6.52 8.23
CA GLY A 121 12.22 -7.48 8.67
C GLY A 121 12.77 -8.42 9.74
N THR A 122 11.91 -8.91 10.62
CA THR A 122 12.21 -10.05 11.48
C THR A 122 11.92 -11.34 10.70
N GLY A 123 12.96 -12.07 10.33
CA GLY A 123 12.83 -13.31 9.55
C GLY A 123 12.95 -13.09 8.04
N THR A 124 12.18 -13.85 7.27
CA THR A 124 12.21 -13.84 5.81
C THR A 124 11.27 -12.81 5.18
N GLN A 125 10.38 -12.21 5.97
CA GLN A 125 9.39 -11.24 5.48
C GLN A 125 9.91 -9.82 5.60
N ILE A 126 9.82 -9.09 4.50
CA ILE A 126 10.16 -7.67 4.41
C ILE A 126 8.99 -6.88 3.84
N ILE A 127 8.97 -5.59 4.11
CA ILE A 127 8.02 -4.69 3.45
C ILE A 127 8.42 -4.57 1.97
N GLY A 128 7.48 -4.83 1.07
CA GLY A 128 7.66 -4.62 -0.36
C GLY A 128 7.47 -3.16 -0.73
N ARG A 129 6.28 -2.65 -0.46
CA ARG A 129 5.90 -1.26 -0.70
C ARG A 129 4.77 -0.81 0.22
N LEU A 130 4.73 0.51 0.47
CA LEU A 130 3.61 1.21 1.07
C LEU A 130 3.18 2.32 0.10
N LEU A 131 1.92 2.33 -0.27
CA LEU A 131 1.35 3.34 -1.15
C LEU A 131 0.18 4.03 -0.46
N PHE A 132 0.19 5.35 -0.49
CA PHE A 132 -0.95 6.20 -0.15
C PHE A 132 -1.30 7.07 -1.35
N VAL A 133 -2.58 7.18 -1.65
CA VAL A 133 -3.10 8.01 -2.74
C VAL A 133 -4.27 8.83 -2.22
N ASP A 134 -4.19 10.15 -2.39
CA ASP A 134 -5.25 11.13 -2.13
C ASP A 134 -5.83 11.08 -0.69
N ASP A 135 -5.04 10.66 0.31
CA ASP A 135 -5.48 10.39 1.69
C ASP A 135 -6.65 9.39 1.81
N GLU A 136 -6.99 8.72 0.73
CA GLU A 136 -8.15 7.84 0.62
C GLU A 136 -7.79 6.38 0.45
N TYR A 137 -6.70 6.09 -0.27
CA TYR A 137 -6.27 4.73 -0.57
C TYR A 137 -4.96 4.38 0.10
N LEU A 138 -4.91 3.17 0.66
CA LEU A 138 -3.72 2.55 1.23
C LEU A 138 -3.49 1.19 0.59
N LEU A 139 -2.24 0.90 0.25
CA LEU A 139 -1.78 -0.44 -0.06
C LEU A 139 -0.47 -0.69 0.66
N ALA A 140 -0.42 -1.73 1.49
CA ALA A 140 0.78 -2.16 2.20
C ALA A 140 1.11 -3.59 1.81
N SER A 141 2.29 -3.83 1.24
CA SER A 141 2.69 -5.18 0.84
C SER A 141 3.90 -5.69 1.60
N SER A 142 3.97 -7.01 1.73
CA SER A 142 5.11 -7.76 2.22
C SER A 142 5.57 -8.78 1.19
N ILE A 143 6.87 -9.05 1.20
CA ILE A 143 7.52 -10.05 0.35
C ILE A 143 8.19 -11.07 1.26
N ASP A 144 7.98 -12.35 0.97
CA ASP A 144 8.72 -13.43 1.59
C ASP A 144 9.98 -13.74 0.78
N GLN A 145 11.15 -13.63 1.41
CA GLN A 145 12.46 -13.95 0.82
C GLN A 145 12.95 -15.35 1.17
N GLY A 146 12.12 -16.17 1.80
CA GLY A 146 12.45 -17.57 2.14
C GLY A 146 12.55 -18.47 0.91
N GLU A 147 13.10 -19.68 1.10
CA GLU A 147 13.27 -20.69 0.04
C GLU A 147 11.94 -21.16 -0.57
N GLN A 148 10.83 -20.98 0.13
CA GLN A 148 9.47 -21.24 -0.34
C GLN A 148 8.69 -19.94 -0.53
N ALA A 149 9.31 -18.96 -1.18
CA ALA A 149 8.73 -17.65 -1.38
C ALA A 149 7.30 -17.71 -1.92
N VAL A 150 6.34 -17.29 -1.13
CA VAL A 150 4.91 -17.25 -1.48
C VAL A 150 4.60 -16.05 -2.40
N GLY A 151 5.61 -15.23 -2.70
CA GLY A 151 5.46 -14.02 -3.49
C GLY A 151 5.04 -12.81 -2.65
N GLU A 152 4.55 -11.79 -3.31
CA GLU A 152 4.07 -10.57 -2.68
C GLU A 152 2.61 -10.73 -2.22
N GLN A 153 2.34 -10.27 -1.00
CA GLN A 153 1.00 -10.17 -0.44
C GLN A 153 0.75 -8.73 0.00
N ALA A 154 -0.47 -8.24 -0.18
CA ALA A 154 -0.83 -6.89 0.20
C ALA A 154 -2.14 -6.83 0.97
N VAL A 155 -2.23 -5.85 1.87
CA VAL A 155 -3.47 -5.38 2.47
C VAL A 155 -3.77 -4.02 1.87
N CYS A 156 -5.00 -3.85 1.42
CA CYS A 156 -5.50 -2.62 0.84
C CYS A 156 -6.58 -2.03 1.73
N GLY A 157 -6.64 -0.72 1.79
CA GLY A 157 -7.69 0.03 2.49
C GLY A 157 -8.19 1.18 1.63
N SER A 158 -9.48 1.46 1.69
CA SER A 158 -10.08 2.62 1.04
C SER A 158 -11.09 3.33 1.95
N GLY A 159 -11.33 4.58 1.64
CA GLY A 159 -12.26 5.46 2.35
C GLY A 159 -11.57 6.49 3.23
N ASN A 160 -11.97 7.74 3.10
CA ASN A 160 -11.43 8.88 3.85
C ASN A 160 -11.68 8.82 5.36
N ARG A 161 -12.61 7.95 5.80
CA ARG A 161 -12.92 7.65 7.21
C ARG A 161 -12.32 6.32 7.69
N ASN A 162 -11.48 5.68 6.89
CA ASN A 162 -10.83 4.43 7.26
C ASN A 162 -9.77 4.69 8.34
N GLY A 163 -10.04 4.21 9.57
CA GLY A 163 -9.15 4.42 10.70
C GLY A 163 -7.75 3.83 10.51
N VAL A 164 -7.62 2.77 9.72
CA VAL A 164 -6.31 2.17 9.38
C VAL A 164 -5.53 3.08 8.43
N VAL A 165 -6.18 3.58 7.39
CA VAL A 165 -5.58 4.55 6.45
C VAL A 165 -5.12 5.79 7.20
N LEU A 166 -5.99 6.36 8.03
CA LEU A 166 -5.69 7.55 8.81
C LEU A 166 -4.56 7.34 9.82
N ALA A 167 -4.57 6.22 10.55
CA ALA A 167 -3.56 5.92 11.56
C ALA A 167 -2.17 5.73 10.94
N LEU A 168 -2.08 4.94 9.84
CA LEU A 168 -0.82 4.72 9.14
C LEU A 168 -0.31 6.00 8.48
N ARG A 169 -1.19 6.82 7.92
CA ARG A 169 -0.80 8.11 7.35
C ARG A 169 -0.17 9.01 8.42
N ARG A 170 -0.80 9.17 9.56
CA ARG A 170 -0.25 9.99 10.66
C ARG A 170 1.06 9.47 11.23
N LEU A 171 1.22 8.15 11.30
CA LEU A 171 2.49 7.56 11.71
C LEU A 171 3.61 7.89 10.71
N LEU A 172 3.33 7.83 9.42
CA LEU A 172 4.30 8.18 8.39
C LEU A 172 4.60 9.66 8.34
N ASP A 173 3.61 10.52 8.47
CA ASP A 173 3.83 11.98 8.53
C ASP A 173 4.75 12.38 9.69
N SER A 174 4.73 11.63 10.79
CA SER A 174 5.65 11.85 11.91
C SER A 174 7.09 11.40 11.62
N GLN A 175 7.31 10.54 10.64
CA GLN A 175 8.61 10.00 10.24
C GLN A 175 9.21 10.69 9.00
N LEU A 176 8.36 11.33 8.20
CA LEU A 176 8.80 12.09 7.02
C LEU A 176 9.14 13.52 7.44
N PRO A 177 10.27 14.08 6.97
CA PRO A 177 10.57 15.48 7.21
C PRO A 177 9.48 16.34 6.57
N SER A 178 9.02 17.34 7.30
CA SER A 178 8.11 18.36 6.77
C SER A 178 8.72 18.96 5.50
N ALA A 179 7.92 19.06 4.43
CA ALA A 179 8.35 19.72 3.23
C ALA A 179 8.84 21.14 3.60
N PRO A 180 9.95 21.64 3.02
CA PRO A 180 10.39 22.99 3.31
C PRO A 180 9.27 23.95 2.89
N GLU A 181 8.79 24.74 3.84
CA GLU A 181 7.86 25.84 3.57
C GLU A 181 8.53 26.79 2.57
N SER A 182 7.85 27.02 1.46
CA SER A 182 8.30 27.91 0.39
C SER A 182 8.07 29.37 0.76
#